data_c011c5e6b4f1013fe2159bc1bad37a21
#
_entry.id   c011c5e6b4f1013fe2159bc1bad37a21
#
_cell.length_a   1.000
_cell.length_b   1.000
_cell.length_c   1.000
_cell.angle_alpha   90.00
_cell.angle_beta   90.00
_cell.angle_gamma   90.00
#
_symmetry.space_group_name_H-M   'P 1'
#
loop_
_entity.id
_entity.type
_entity.pdbx_description
1 polymer ?
#
loop_
_entity_poly.entity_id
_entity_poly.type
_entity_poly.pdbx_seq_one_letter_code
_entity_poly.pdbx_strand_id
1 'polypeptide(L)'
;MKSPGNPSDPKPDHRELGRALGIYATDPLVGSGLPLWLPAGSVIRTELEQLARDIARGDGCVGVHTPVLGKRALFEKSGHWAKFADDMFPAMALGDEATADQLVLRPANCPHHAMVYASRAHSYRELPIRLNELAPMFRAERSGVVTGLTRVRQISLDDTHVFCRPDQVGDEVASALRSALHAQDVLGMPVDYVRLSLRDDGPGYLGDPALWAEATSALRQAAATVGLRERGLQLVEAPSEAAFYGPKLDLQVRGGAEETIATVQIDFVQPERFDLRYDGADGESHLVVMIHRGTVGSMERVTAALLERYDGRMPLWLNPVQLRVLPVSDKADPVARDFTDSLIARGLRAELDPEGSLGARIRRSRERRDYAFAVIGAAEIRDGSVQVTDPFTGWRGALPRERAVAILTEAYAERSAPAWPPCAE
;
A
#
# COMPACT_ATOMS: atom_id res chain seq x y z
N MET A 1 -31.76 -17.67 -8.81
CA MET A 1 -30.48 -18.29 -9.20
C MET A 1 -29.95 -17.51 -10.40
N LYS A 2 -28.94 -16.65 -10.22
CA LYS A 2 -28.16 -16.21 -11.38
C LYS A 2 -27.29 -17.43 -11.73
N SER A 3 -27.34 -17.89 -12.97
CA SER A 3 -26.44 -18.91 -13.51
C SER A 3 -24.98 -18.54 -13.22
N PRO A 4 -24.07 -19.51 -13.01
CA PRO A 4 -22.66 -19.20 -12.98
C PRO A 4 -22.32 -18.43 -14.26
N GLY A 5 -21.74 -17.23 -14.11
CA GLY A 5 -21.41 -16.36 -15.23
C GLY A 5 -20.56 -17.12 -16.25
N ASN A 6 -20.82 -16.84 -17.52
CA ASN A 6 -20.03 -17.38 -18.61
C ASN A 6 -18.55 -17.01 -18.36
N PRO A 7 -17.57 -17.93 -18.52
CA PRO A 7 -16.14 -17.61 -18.40
C PRO A 7 -15.65 -16.47 -19.29
N SER A 8 -16.46 -16.05 -20.28
CA SER A 8 -16.21 -14.92 -21.17
C SER A 8 -16.77 -13.57 -20.68
N ASP A 9 -17.53 -13.52 -19.57
CA ASP A 9 -18.01 -12.25 -19.04
C ASP A 9 -16.84 -11.49 -18.43
N PRO A 10 -16.71 -10.16 -18.70
CA PRO A 10 -15.67 -9.35 -18.09
C PRO A 10 -15.82 -9.42 -16.58
N LYS A 11 -14.71 -9.69 -15.88
CA LYS A 11 -14.72 -9.66 -14.40
C LYS A 11 -15.12 -8.25 -13.94
N PRO A 12 -15.90 -8.14 -12.86
CA PRO A 12 -16.25 -6.83 -12.32
C PRO A 12 -14.98 -6.09 -11.89
N ASP A 13 -14.88 -4.82 -12.25
CA ASP A 13 -13.75 -3.99 -11.87
C ASP A 13 -13.85 -3.53 -10.41
N HIS A 14 -12.76 -2.92 -9.89
CA HIS A 14 -12.71 -2.43 -8.50
C HIS A 14 -13.80 -1.40 -8.17
N ARG A 15 -14.37 -0.69 -9.16
CA ARG A 15 -15.44 0.30 -8.96
C ARG A 15 -16.77 -0.38 -8.65
N GLU A 16 -17.08 -1.44 -9.37
CA GLU A 16 -18.28 -2.25 -9.13
C GLU A 16 -18.16 -3.02 -7.82
N LEU A 17 -17.04 -3.71 -7.61
CA LEU A 17 -16.75 -4.44 -6.37
C LEU A 17 -16.72 -3.50 -5.16
N GLY A 18 -16.03 -2.38 -5.25
CA GLY A 18 -15.92 -1.40 -4.17
C GLY A 18 -17.27 -0.87 -3.71
N ARG A 19 -18.17 -0.58 -4.66
CA ARG A 19 -19.53 -0.13 -4.37
C ARG A 19 -20.39 -1.26 -3.79
N ALA A 20 -20.36 -2.45 -4.41
CA ALA A 20 -21.18 -3.58 -4.00
C ALA A 20 -20.81 -4.10 -2.59
N LEU A 21 -19.52 -4.03 -2.22
CA LEU A 21 -18.99 -4.49 -0.94
C LEU A 21 -18.88 -3.38 0.13
N GLY A 22 -19.29 -2.15 -0.19
CA GLY A 22 -19.22 -1.03 0.76
C GLY A 22 -17.76 -0.67 1.15
N ILE A 23 -16.83 -0.72 0.20
CA ILE A 23 -15.41 -0.40 0.43
C ILE A 23 -15.21 1.11 0.40
N TYR A 24 -15.73 1.76 -0.63
CA TYR A 24 -15.66 3.23 -0.75
C TYR A 24 -16.88 3.77 -1.50
N ALA A 25 -17.10 5.07 -1.32
CA ALA A 25 -18.10 5.83 -2.04
C ALA A 25 -17.48 7.09 -2.66
N THR A 26 -18.16 7.69 -3.61
CA THR A 26 -17.86 9.01 -4.15
C THR A 26 -19.10 9.87 -4.08
N ASP A 27 -18.93 11.15 -3.77
CA ASP A 27 -20.03 12.10 -3.68
C ASP A 27 -19.70 13.38 -4.45
N PRO A 28 -20.64 13.93 -5.25
CA PRO A 28 -20.41 15.17 -6.01
C PRO A 28 -20.04 16.38 -5.13
N LEU A 29 -20.52 16.46 -3.89
CA LEU A 29 -20.19 17.55 -2.96
C LEU A 29 -18.76 17.42 -2.41
N VAL A 30 -18.25 16.20 -2.30
CA VAL A 30 -16.84 15.95 -1.91
C VAL A 30 -15.92 16.19 -3.10
N GLY A 31 -16.33 15.74 -4.28
CA GLY A 31 -15.62 15.93 -5.53
C GLY A 31 -15.00 14.66 -6.11
N SER A 32 -14.75 14.67 -7.41
CA SER A 32 -14.16 13.53 -8.12
C SER A 32 -12.71 13.30 -7.71
N GLY A 33 -12.30 12.04 -7.58
CA GLY A 33 -10.95 11.66 -7.16
C GLY A 33 -10.67 11.83 -5.66
N LEU A 34 -11.72 12.01 -4.87
CA LEU A 34 -11.68 12.10 -3.41
C LEU A 34 -12.56 11.00 -2.82
N PRO A 35 -12.10 9.75 -2.76
CA PRO A 35 -12.91 8.63 -2.28
C PRO A 35 -13.20 8.74 -0.79
N LEU A 36 -14.46 8.46 -0.43
CA LEU A 36 -14.89 8.27 0.95
C LEU A 36 -14.69 6.80 1.32
N TRP A 37 -13.74 6.51 2.18
CA TRP A 37 -13.54 5.17 2.69
C TRP A 37 -14.66 4.78 3.65
N LEU A 38 -15.41 3.75 3.29
CA LEU A 38 -16.48 3.21 4.13
C LEU A 38 -15.90 2.23 5.17
N PRO A 39 -16.68 1.78 6.16
CA PRO A 39 -16.14 0.93 7.25
C PRO A 39 -15.34 -0.28 6.77
N ALA A 40 -15.83 -1.03 5.76
CA ALA A 40 -15.12 -2.17 5.21
C ALA A 40 -13.80 -1.77 4.52
N GLY A 41 -13.81 -0.67 3.76
CA GLY A 41 -12.61 -0.13 3.13
C GLY A 41 -11.61 0.44 4.14
N SER A 42 -12.10 1.04 5.22
CA SER A 42 -11.26 1.53 6.31
C SER A 42 -10.46 0.39 6.96
N VAL A 43 -11.06 -0.78 7.12
CA VAL A 43 -10.34 -1.97 7.60
C VAL A 43 -9.21 -2.34 6.65
N ILE A 44 -9.50 -2.51 5.35
CA ILE A 44 -8.48 -2.87 4.34
C ILE A 44 -7.33 -1.85 4.36
N ARG A 45 -7.66 -0.57 4.34
CA ARG A 45 -6.68 0.50 4.37
C ARG A 45 -5.80 0.44 5.63
N THR A 46 -6.39 0.28 6.81
CA THR A 46 -5.67 0.20 8.08
C THR A 46 -4.69 -0.98 8.09
N GLU A 47 -5.09 -2.13 7.59
CA GLU A 47 -4.22 -3.31 7.51
C GLU A 47 -3.06 -3.10 6.51
N LEU A 48 -3.32 -2.47 5.36
CA LEU A 48 -2.27 -2.10 4.40
C LEU A 48 -1.28 -1.09 5.00
N GLU A 49 -1.79 -0.07 5.69
CA GLU A 49 -0.96 0.89 6.42
C GLU A 49 -0.12 0.23 7.51
N GLN A 50 -0.69 -0.76 8.21
CA GLN A 50 0.05 -1.51 9.23
C GLN A 50 1.16 -2.38 8.60
N LEU A 51 0.88 -3.03 7.47
CA LEU A 51 1.92 -3.75 6.71
C LEU A 51 3.08 -2.82 6.33
N ALA A 52 2.77 -1.64 5.81
CA ALA A 52 3.79 -0.66 5.42
C ALA A 52 4.64 -0.21 6.62
N ARG A 53 4.00 0.07 7.77
CA ARG A 53 4.71 0.42 9.02
C ARG A 53 5.59 -0.71 9.54
N ASP A 54 5.13 -1.96 9.46
CA ASP A 54 5.89 -3.12 9.95
C ASP A 54 7.13 -3.36 9.09
N ILE A 55 7.00 -3.27 7.76
CA ILE A 55 8.13 -3.37 6.83
C ILE A 55 9.12 -2.22 7.08
N ALA A 56 8.64 -0.97 7.14
CA ALA A 56 9.49 0.19 7.39
C ALA A 56 10.26 0.06 8.71
N ARG A 57 9.59 -0.41 9.79
CA ARG A 57 10.24 -0.67 11.08
C ARG A 57 11.29 -1.78 10.98
N GLY A 58 10.99 -2.86 10.27
CA GLY A 58 11.93 -3.96 10.01
C GLY A 58 13.18 -3.50 9.25
N ASP A 59 13.04 -2.51 8.38
CA ASP A 59 14.15 -1.88 7.64
C ASP A 59 14.89 -0.80 8.45
N GLY A 60 14.54 -0.59 9.71
CA GLY A 60 15.16 0.43 10.58
C GLY A 60 14.76 1.86 10.22
N CYS A 61 13.60 2.06 9.62
CA CYS A 61 13.06 3.41 9.36
C CYS A 61 12.50 4.04 10.64
N VAL A 62 12.65 5.34 10.76
CA VAL A 62 12.07 6.17 11.81
C VAL A 62 10.82 6.86 11.27
N GLY A 63 9.69 6.74 11.99
CA GLY A 63 8.45 7.40 11.63
C GLY A 63 8.51 8.91 11.89
N VAL A 64 8.05 9.68 10.93
CA VAL A 64 7.87 11.15 11.05
C VAL A 64 6.48 11.57 10.61
N HIS A 65 6.05 12.77 10.99
CA HIS A 65 4.81 13.38 10.56
C HIS A 65 5.07 14.80 10.14
N THR A 66 4.72 15.14 8.90
CA THR A 66 4.94 16.46 8.32
C THR A 66 3.63 17.08 7.84
N PRO A 67 3.53 18.44 7.80
CA PRO A 67 2.33 19.11 7.35
C PRO A 67 2.00 18.79 5.89
N VAL A 68 0.71 18.73 5.56
CA VAL A 68 0.24 18.57 4.16
C VAL A 68 0.38 19.86 3.35
N LEU A 69 0.62 20.97 4.01
CA LEU A 69 0.83 22.30 3.44
C LEU A 69 2.29 22.73 3.59
N GLY A 70 2.80 23.41 2.59
CA GLY A 70 4.10 24.08 2.65
C GLY A 70 4.04 25.41 1.92
N LYS A 71 4.96 26.33 2.22
CA LYS A 71 5.10 27.55 1.43
C LYS A 71 5.47 27.19 -0.02
N ARG A 72 4.97 27.95 -0.98
CA ARG A 72 5.32 27.82 -2.40
C ARG A 72 6.83 27.77 -2.62
N ALA A 73 7.59 28.59 -1.87
CA ALA A 73 9.05 28.63 -1.93
C ALA A 73 9.72 27.28 -1.65
N LEU A 74 9.13 26.40 -0.82
CA LEU A 74 9.61 25.04 -0.58
C LEU A 74 9.58 24.20 -1.88
N PHE A 75 8.49 24.32 -2.64
CA PHE A 75 8.29 23.59 -3.89
C PHE A 75 9.04 24.22 -5.07
N GLU A 76 9.30 25.53 -5.03
CA GLU A 76 10.23 26.20 -5.96
C GLU A 76 11.66 25.72 -5.72
N LYS A 77 12.08 25.64 -4.45
CA LYS A 77 13.43 25.17 -4.08
C LYS A 77 13.63 23.70 -4.50
N SER A 78 12.67 22.83 -4.29
CA SER A 78 12.75 21.42 -4.69
C SER A 78 12.67 21.19 -6.21
N GLY A 79 12.20 22.15 -6.98
CA GLY A 79 11.97 22.04 -8.43
C GLY A 79 10.57 21.57 -8.83
N HIS A 80 9.73 21.15 -7.88
CA HIS A 80 8.37 20.69 -8.19
C HIS A 80 7.53 21.78 -8.84
N TRP A 81 7.63 23.04 -8.36
CA TRP A 81 6.87 24.14 -8.92
C TRP A 81 7.17 24.40 -10.41
N ALA A 82 8.41 24.19 -10.83
CA ALA A 82 8.82 24.42 -12.22
C ALA A 82 8.51 23.22 -13.14
N LYS A 83 8.52 21.98 -12.61
CA LYS A 83 8.44 20.76 -13.41
C LYS A 83 7.13 20.00 -13.25
N PHE A 84 6.33 20.33 -12.25
CA PHE A 84 5.14 19.58 -11.87
C PHE A 84 3.92 20.48 -11.61
N ALA A 85 4.01 21.78 -11.98
CA ALA A 85 2.99 22.79 -11.67
C ALA A 85 1.60 22.44 -12.22
N ASP A 86 1.52 21.81 -13.40
CA ASP A 86 0.26 21.45 -14.04
C ASP A 86 -0.53 20.38 -13.24
N ASP A 87 0.17 19.60 -12.43
CA ASP A 87 -0.41 18.56 -11.56
C ASP A 87 -0.57 19.03 -10.10
N MET A 88 -0.22 20.29 -9.78
CA MET A 88 -0.37 20.86 -8.44
C MET A 88 -1.68 21.60 -8.29
N PHE A 89 -2.31 21.51 -7.11
CA PHE A 89 -3.41 22.41 -6.78
C PHE A 89 -2.93 23.86 -6.75
N PRO A 90 -3.78 24.84 -7.13
CA PRO A 90 -3.43 26.25 -7.07
C PRO A 90 -2.97 26.67 -5.67
N ALA A 91 -2.00 27.57 -5.61
CA ALA A 91 -1.55 28.11 -4.35
C ALA A 91 -2.65 28.92 -3.66
N MET A 92 -2.74 28.82 -2.35
CA MET A 92 -3.68 29.53 -1.50
C MET A 92 -2.98 30.72 -0.85
N ALA A 93 -3.48 31.95 -1.06
CA ALA A 93 -2.96 33.13 -0.40
C ALA A 93 -3.40 33.18 1.08
N LEU A 94 -2.48 33.57 1.99
CA LEU A 94 -2.79 33.89 3.37
C LEU A 94 -2.92 35.42 3.50
N GLY A 95 -4.12 35.94 3.30
CA GLY A 95 -4.41 37.39 3.33
C GLY A 95 -4.60 38.04 1.95
N ASP A 96 -4.96 39.29 1.94
CA ASP A 96 -5.40 40.04 0.74
C ASP A 96 -4.24 40.78 0.02
N GLU A 97 -3.03 40.78 0.56
CA GLU A 97 -1.91 41.50 -0.01
C GLU A 97 -1.17 40.69 -1.07
N ALA A 98 -0.70 41.39 -2.13
CA ALA A 98 0.09 40.76 -3.20
C ALA A 98 1.43 40.15 -2.72
N THR A 99 1.87 40.50 -1.51
CA THR A 99 3.05 39.99 -0.83
C THR A 99 2.74 38.84 0.16
N ALA A 100 1.47 38.47 0.27
CA ALA A 100 1.06 37.43 1.22
C ALA A 100 1.75 36.08 0.93
N ASP A 101 2.11 35.37 1.99
CA ASP A 101 2.62 33.98 1.90
C ASP A 101 1.62 33.09 1.14
N GLN A 102 2.12 32.34 0.19
CA GLN A 102 1.34 31.37 -0.55
C GLN A 102 1.61 29.96 0.00
N LEU A 103 0.56 29.27 0.41
CA LEU A 103 0.60 27.86 0.79
C LEU A 103 0.15 26.97 -0.36
N VAL A 104 0.73 25.79 -0.45
CA VAL A 104 0.46 24.79 -1.47
C VAL A 104 0.19 23.44 -0.80
N LEU A 105 -0.82 22.73 -1.26
CA LEU A 105 -1.00 21.32 -0.93
C LEU A 105 0.15 20.52 -1.56
N ARG A 106 0.85 19.69 -0.77
CA ARG A 106 2.03 18.97 -1.24
C ARG A 106 1.71 17.96 -2.33
N PRO A 107 2.36 18.00 -3.52
CA PRO A 107 2.21 16.99 -4.57
C PRO A 107 3.08 15.75 -4.29
N ALA A 108 4.11 15.93 -3.45
CA ALA A 108 5.08 14.94 -3.02
C ALA A 108 5.58 15.30 -1.61
N ASN A 109 6.10 14.31 -0.89
CA ASN A 109 6.53 14.47 0.50
C ASN A 109 8.02 14.79 0.66
N CYS A 110 8.83 14.48 -0.37
CA CYS A 110 10.29 14.62 -0.33
C CYS A 110 10.78 16.01 0.14
N PRO A 111 10.18 17.18 -0.24
CA PRO A 111 10.67 18.45 0.26
C PRO A 111 10.51 18.63 1.77
N HIS A 112 9.45 18.05 2.35
CA HIS A 112 9.25 18.07 3.80
C HIS A 112 10.26 17.18 4.53
N HIS A 113 10.51 15.97 4.04
CA HIS A 113 11.55 15.09 4.61
C HIS A 113 12.95 15.68 4.47
N ALA A 114 13.24 16.38 3.37
CA ALA A 114 14.47 17.14 3.24
C ALA A 114 14.62 18.19 4.36
N MET A 115 13.53 18.90 4.72
CA MET A 115 13.54 19.86 5.82
C MET A 115 13.65 19.18 7.20
N VAL A 116 13.09 17.97 7.37
CA VAL A 116 13.30 17.18 8.60
C VAL A 116 14.78 16.83 8.74
N TYR A 117 15.42 16.34 7.68
CA TYR A 117 16.86 16.08 7.68
C TYR A 117 17.66 17.33 7.98
N ALA A 118 17.38 18.45 7.29
CA ALA A 118 18.09 19.74 7.45
C ALA A 118 17.88 20.41 8.83
N SER A 119 17.00 19.88 9.68
CA SER A 119 16.68 20.48 10.98
C SER A 119 17.84 20.45 11.99
N ARG A 120 18.87 19.62 11.74
CA ARG A 120 20.09 19.53 12.56
C ARG A 120 21.29 19.09 11.72
N ALA A 121 22.49 19.23 12.26
CA ALA A 121 23.69 18.68 11.68
C ALA A 121 23.76 17.15 11.85
N HIS A 122 24.46 16.48 10.93
CA HIS A 122 24.62 15.04 10.88
C HIS A 122 26.06 14.63 10.69
N SER A 123 26.47 13.55 11.37
CA SER A 123 27.78 12.92 11.17
C SER A 123 27.65 11.71 10.23
N TYR A 124 28.71 11.40 9.49
CA TYR A 124 28.77 10.19 8.65
C TYR A 124 28.46 8.90 9.40
N ARG A 125 28.62 8.86 10.74
CA ARG A 125 28.34 7.71 11.59
C ARG A 125 26.84 7.46 11.79
N GLU A 126 26.02 8.48 11.58
CA GLU A 126 24.55 8.38 11.71
C GLU A 126 23.89 7.87 10.44
N LEU A 127 24.59 7.94 9.31
CA LEU A 127 24.06 7.54 8.01
C LEU A 127 24.16 6.02 7.79
N PRO A 128 23.12 5.41 7.19
CA PRO A 128 21.97 6.03 6.56
C PRO A 128 20.86 6.41 7.55
N ILE A 129 20.20 7.55 7.32
CA ILE A 129 18.98 7.97 8.02
C ILE A 129 17.78 7.65 7.13
N ARG A 130 16.82 6.88 7.65
CA ARG A 130 15.62 6.45 6.92
C ARG A 130 14.38 7.01 7.58
N LEU A 131 13.69 7.94 6.89
CA LEU A 131 12.46 8.58 7.36
C LEU A 131 11.27 7.98 6.62
N ASN A 132 10.26 7.50 7.37
CA ASN A 132 9.03 6.95 6.80
C ASN A 132 7.82 7.75 7.27
N GLU A 133 6.89 8.00 6.36
CA GLU A 133 5.59 8.61 6.64
C GLU A 133 4.50 7.97 5.78
N LEU A 134 3.38 7.61 6.39
CA LEU A 134 2.15 7.35 5.65
C LEU A 134 1.51 8.70 5.30
N ALA A 135 1.86 9.20 4.13
CA ALA A 135 1.68 10.59 3.77
C ALA A 135 0.53 10.79 2.77
N PRO A 136 -0.43 11.67 3.06
CA PRO A 136 -1.34 12.14 2.03
C PRO A 136 -0.64 13.13 1.12
N MET A 137 -0.79 12.93 -0.20
CA MET A 137 -0.32 13.80 -1.27
C MET A 137 -1.48 14.23 -2.15
N PHE A 138 -1.35 15.35 -2.83
CA PHE A 138 -2.44 15.96 -3.56
C PHE A 138 -2.02 16.31 -4.98
N ARG A 139 -2.79 15.84 -5.96
CA ARG A 139 -2.56 16.12 -7.39
C ARG A 139 -3.84 16.63 -8.04
N ALA A 140 -3.74 17.75 -8.75
CA ALA A 140 -4.85 18.40 -9.44
C ALA A 140 -5.22 17.68 -10.73
N GLU A 141 -5.38 16.36 -10.66
CA GLU A 141 -5.77 15.52 -11.80
C GLU A 141 -7.00 16.05 -12.52
N ARG A 142 -6.95 16.09 -13.85
CA ARG A 142 -8.10 16.51 -14.67
C ARG A 142 -9.26 15.53 -14.49
N SER A 143 -10.48 16.03 -14.51
CA SER A 143 -11.68 15.21 -14.26
C SER A 143 -11.82 14.02 -15.21
N GLY A 144 -11.36 14.13 -16.46
CA GLY A 144 -11.44 13.06 -17.45
C GLY A 144 -10.47 11.90 -17.25
N VAL A 145 -9.46 12.05 -16.37
CA VAL A 145 -8.47 10.98 -16.11
C VAL A 145 -8.62 10.34 -14.73
N VAL A 146 -9.45 10.92 -13.87
CA VAL A 146 -9.75 10.36 -12.54
C VAL A 146 -10.57 9.07 -12.72
N THR A 147 -10.11 7.97 -12.11
CA THR A 147 -10.74 6.65 -12.29
C THR A 147 -10.71 5.86 -10.99
N GLY A 148 -11.88 5.67 -10.36
CA GLY A 148 -12.06 4.83 -9.18
C GLY A 148 -11.02 5.12 -8.08
N LEU A 149 -10.28 4.08 -7.68
CA LEU A 149 -9.15 4.17 -6.75
C LEU A 149 -7.79 4.17 -7.45
N THR A 150 -7.71 3.89 -8.75
CA THR A 150 -6.43 3.79 -9.47
C THR A 150 -5.83 5.16 -9.77
N ARG A 151 -6.66 6.19 -10.00
CA ARG A 151 -6.21 7.56 -10.22
C ARG A 151 -7.08 8.56 -9.45
N VAL A 152 -6.54 9.05 -8.36
CA VAL A 152 -7.21 9.91 -7.37
C VAL A 152 -6.50 11.25 -7.22
N ARG A 153 -7.18 12.23 -6.63
CA ARG A 153 -6.62 13.57 -6.34
C ARG A 153 -5.95 13.65 -4.97
N GLN A 154 -6.36 12.82 -4.02
CA GLN A 154 -5.69 12.61 -2.75
C GLN A 154 -5.16 11.18 -2.73
N ILE A 155 -3.85 11.04 -2.63
CA ILE A 155 -3.12 9.77 -2.63
C ILE A 155 -2.61 9.55 -1.21
N SER A 156 -2.88 8.38 -0.62
CA SER A 156 -2.27 7.98 0.65
C SER A 156 -1.12 7.03 0.35
N LEU A 157 0.11 7.52 0.49
CA LEU A 157 1.31 6.81 0.07
C LEU A 157 2.13 6.35 1.29
N ASP A 158 2.63 5.13 1.22
CA ASP A 158 3.75 4.66 2.01
C ASP A 158 5.03 5.26 1.40
N ASP A 159 5.53 6.32 2.03
CA ASP A 159 6.62 7.11 1.51
C ASP A 159 7.81 7.13 2.46
N THR A 160 8.95 6.64 1.96
CA THR A 160 10.20 6.60 2.71
C THR A 160 11.29 7.34 1.95
N HIS A 161 12.05 8.16 2.68
CA HIS A 161 13.26 8.82 2.16
C HIS A 161 14.47 8.41 2.97
N VAL A 162 15.48 7.90 2.26
CA VAL A 162 16.77 7.50 2.85
C VAL A 162 17.79 8.57 2.49
N PHE A 163 18.49 9.07 3.51
CA PHE A 163 19.62 9.98 3.36
C PHE A 163 20.87 9.17 3.67
N CYS A 164 21.73 8.98 2.68
CA CYS A 164 22.89 8.10 2.80
C CYS A 164 24.14 8.71 2.16
N ARG A 165 25.31 8.12 2.47
CA ARG A 165 26.54 8.44 1.78
C ARG A 165 26.57 7.78 0.40
N PRO A 166 27.36 8.30 -0.56
CA PRO A 166 27.51 7.69 -1.88
C PRO A 166 27.89 6.21 -1.86
N ASP A 167 28.77 5.81 -0.93
CA ASP A 167 29.20 4.41 -0.76
C ASP A 167 28.11 3.47 -0.23
N GLN A 168 27.02 3.99 0.31
CA GLN A 168 25.87 3.22 0.84
C GLN A 168 24.73 3.04 -0.17
N VAL A 169 24.73 3.79 -1.28
CA VAL A 169 23.61 3.83 -2.23
C VAL A 169 23.22 2.44 -2.75
N GLY A 170 24.20 1.63 -3.14
CA GLY A 170 23.96 0.30 -3.68
C GLY A 170 23.22 -0.62 -2.70
N ASP A 171 23.66 -0.64 -1.44
CA ASP A 171 23.05 -1.45 -0.36
C ASP A 171 21.66 -0.97 0.00
N GLU A 172 21.45 0.35 0.08
CA GLU A 172 20.14 0.95 0.41
C GLU A 172 19.10 0.71 -0.71
N VAL A 173 19.50 0.83 -1.97
CA VAL A 173 18.63 0.50 -3.11
C VAL A 173 18.28 -0.98 -3.13
N ALA A 174 19.29 -1.86 -2.93
CA ALA A 174 19.05 -3.30 -2.88
C ALA A 174 18.12 -3.69 -1.71
N SER A 175 18.28 -3.06 -0.55
CA SER A 175 17.40 -3.24 0.61
C SER A 175 15.98 -2.78 0.29
N ALA A 176 15.80 -1.58 -0.26
CA ALA A 176 14.52 -1.03 -0.65
C ALA A 176 13.78 -1.94 -1.67
N LEU A 177 14.51 -2.46 -2.67
CA LEU A 177 13.95 -3.36 -3.67
C LEU A 177 13.52 -4.70 -3.07
N ARG A 178 14.32 -5.29 -2.14
CA ARG A 178 13.91 -6.49 -1.41
C ARG A 178 12.63 -6.29 -0.60
N SER A 179 12.52 -5.17 0.10
CA SER A 179 11.34 -4.84 0.90
C SER A 179 10.10 -4.63 0.03
N ALA A 180 10.25 -3.98 -1.14
CA ALA A 180 9.17 -3.82 -2.10
C ALA A 180 8.70 -5.18 -2.65
N LEU A 181 9.59 -6.08 -3.02
CA LEU A 181 9.26 -7.43 -3.47
C LEU A 181 8.58 -8.24 -2.35
N HIS A 182 9.09 -8.17 -1.12
CA HIS A 182 8.49 -8.82 0.03
C HIS A 182 7.05 -8.34 0.29
N ALA A 183 6.80 -7.03 0.19
CA ALA A 183 5.45 -6.49 0.32
C ALA A 183 4.49 -7.11 -0.70
N GLN A 184 4.92 -7.26 -1.95
CA GLN A 184 4.11 -7.87 -2.99
C GLN A 184 3.87 -9.38 -2.76
N ASP A 185 4.87 -10.09 -2.23
CA ASP A 185 4.72 -11.49 -1.83
C ASP A 185 3.63 -11.62 -0.73
N VAL A 186 3.64 -10.77 0.31
CA VAL A 186 2.64 -10.75 1.40
C VAL A 186 1.24 -10.38 0.88
N LEU A 187 1.15 -9.43 -0.06
CA LEU A 187 -0.11 -9.04 -0.71
C LEU A 187 -0.64 -10.11 -1.67
N GLY A 188 0.18 -11.12 -2.01
CA GLY A 188 -0.12 -12.11 -3.03
C GLY A 188 -0.25 -11.48 -4.42
N MET A 189 0.40 -10.36 -4.67
CA MET A 189 0.42 -9.66 -5.96
C MET A 189 1.73 -9.95 -6.69
N PRO A 190 1.76 -10.89 -7.64
CA PRO A 190 2.99 -11.20 -8.37
C PRO A 190 3.41 -9.99 -9.20
N VAL A 191 4.68 -9.61 -9.05
CA VAL A 191 5.33 -8.64 -9.93
C VAL A 191 5.56 -9.32 -11.29
N ASP A 192 5.17 -8.69 -12.38
CA ASP A 192 5.37 -9.22 -13.73
C ASP A 192 6.78 -8.92 -14.26
N TYR A 193 7.27 -7.73 -13.97
CA TYR A 193 8.64 -7.32 -14.29
C TYR A 193 9.03 -6.05 -13.51
N VAL A 194 10.31 -5.72 -13.50
CA VAL A 194 10.84 -4.47 -12.94
C VAL A 194 11.24 -3.56 -14.09
N ARG A 195 10.70 -2.34 -14.12
CA ARG A 195 11.05 -1.34 -15.11
C ARG A 195 12.15 -0.43 -14.56
N LEU A 196 13.27 -0.34 -15.28
CA LEU A 196 14.28 0.68 -15.05
C LEU A 196 13.92 1.90 -15.91
N SER A 197 13.33 2.89 -15.27
CA SER A 197 12.85 4.11 -15.90
C SER A 197 13.99 5.12 -16.01
N LEU A 198 14.31 5.50 -17.25
CA LEU A 198 15.45 6.33 -17.61
C LEU A 198 14.97 7.70 -18.11
N ARG A 199 15.89 8.69 -18.05
CA ARG A 199 15.70 9.97 -18.74
C ARG A 199 15.82 9.81 -20.26
N ASP A 200 15.28 10.78 -20.98
CA ASP A 200 15.66 11.06 -22.37
C ASP A 200 16.57 12.32 -22.42
N ASP A 201 16.82 12.79 -23.65
CA ASP A 201 17.61 14.03 -23.88
C ASP A 201 16.79 15.31 -23.78
N GLY A 202 15.52 15.23 -23.37
CA GLY A 202 14.62 16.36 -23.25
C GLY A 202 14.93 17.25 -22.04
N PRO A 203 14.39 18.49 -22.03
CA PRO A 203 14.64 19.47 -20.96
C PRO A 203 13.85 19.19 -19.66
N GLY A 204 13.13 18.07 -19.62
CA GLY A 204 12.30 17.67 -18.47
C GLY A 204 13.08 17.33 -17.21
N TYR A 205 14.35 16.99 -17.33
CA TYR A 205 15.18 16.43 -16.27
C TYR A 205 16.17 17.44 -15.70
N LEU A 206 16.45 17.33 -14.39
CA LEU A 206 17.40 18.18 -13.66
C LEU A 206 18.68 17.39 -13.35
N GLY A 207 19.75 18.12 -13.01
CA GLY A 207 21.04 17.56 -12.58
C GLY A 207 22.00 17.23 -13.73
N ASP A 208 23.24 16.90 -13.34
CA ASP A 208 24.33 16.58 -14.26
C ASP A 208 24.11 15.22 -14.93
N PRO A 209 24.29 15.07 -16.26
CA PRO A 209 24.23 13.79 -16.96
C PRO A 209 25.17 12.70 -16.38
N ALA A 210 26.32 13.07 -15.81
CA ALA A 210 27.23 12.12 -15.19
C ALA A 210 26.62 11.48 -13.93
N LEU A 211 25.95 12.28 -13.08
CA LEU A 211 25.22 11.77 -11.91
C LEU A 211 24.06 10.84 -12.31
N TRP A 212 23.38 11.16 -13.42
CA TRP A 212 22.36 10.28 -13.97
C TRP A 212 22.90 8.91 -14.41
N ALA A 213 24.07 8.90 -15.04
CA ALA A 213 24.73 7.66 -15.45
C ALA A 213 25.16 6.82 -14.23
N GLU A 214 25.69 7.46 -13.20
CA GLU A 214 26.06 6.84 -11.93
C GLU A 214 24.84 6.24 -11.22
N ALA A 215 23.77 7.02 -11.05
CA ALA A 215 22.52 6.55 -10.46
C ALA A 215 21.90 5.37 -11.23
N THR A 216 21.88 5.45 -12.56
CA THR A 216 21.37 4.37 -13.41
C THR A 216 22.20 3.09 -13.23
N SER A 217 23.53 3.22 -13.16
CA SER A 217 24.43 2.09 -12.93
C SER A 217 24.18 1.45 -11.55
N ALA A 218 24.00 2.27 -10.52
CA ALA A 218 23.70 1.80 -9.15
C ALA A 218 22.37 1.04 -9.10
N LEU A 219 21.32 1.54 -9.73
CA LEU A 219 20.01 0.84 -9.82
C LEU A 219 20.12 -0.49 -10.55
N ARG A 220 20.87 -0.54 -11.65
CA ARG A 220 21.08 -1.76 -12.43
C ARG A 220 21.86 -2.82 -11.64
N GLN A 221 22.89 -2.38 -10.92
CA GLN A 221 23.69 -3.26 -10.04
C GLN A 221 22.86 -3.77 -8.86
N ALA A 222 22.08 -2.92 -8.21
CA ALA A 222 21.20 -3.34 -7.11
C ALA A 222 20.15 -4.36 -7.57
N ALA A 223 19.55 -4.18 -8.76
CA ALA A 223 18.62 -5.14 -9.36
C ALA A 223 19.29 -6.52 -9.59
N ALA A 224 20.54 -6.54 -10.04
CA ALA A 224 21.31 -7.78 -10.17
C ALA A 224 21.63 -8.42 -8.80
N THR A 225 22.00 -7.61 -7.80
CA THR A 225 22.32 -8.07 -6.43
C THR A 225 21.10 -8.70 -5.73
N VAL A 226 19.89 -8.21 -6.00
CA VAL A 226 18.64 -8.74 -5.43
C VAL A 226 18.24 -10.07 -6.09
N GLY A 227 18.84 -10.43 -7.21
CA GLY A 227 18.53 -11.69 -7.89
C GLY A 227 17.19 -11.68 -8.60
N LEU A 228 16.85 -10.62 -9.32
CA LEU A 228 15.58 -10.54 -10.07
C LEU A 228 15.41 -11.70 -11.06
N ARG A 229 16.52 -12.09 -11.73
CA ARG A 229 16.52 -13.19 -12.69
C ARG A 229 16.20 -14.54 -12.04
N GLU A 230 16.72 -14.79 -10.84
CA GLU A 230 16.47 -16.00 -10.04
C GLU A 230 15.01 -16.08 -9.58
N ARG A 231 14.35 -14.93 -9.43
CA ARG A 231 12.92 -14.81 -9.17
C ARG A 231 12.07 -14.91 -10.46
N GLY A 232 12.69 -15.05 -11.63
CA GLY A 232 12.01 -15.07 -12.92
C GLY A 232 11.55 -13.69 -13.40
N LEU A 233 12.05 -12.60 -12.77
CA LEU A 233 11.68 -11.23 -13.12
C LEU A 233 12.67 -10.64 -14.13
N GLN A 234 12.12 -9.99 -15.17
CA GLN A 234 12.91 -9.25 -16.13
C GLN A 234 13.14 -7.81 -15.66
N LEU A 235 14.33 -7.27 -15.91
CA LEU A 235 14.60 -5.83 -15.82
C LEU A 235 14.42 -5.24 -17.23
N VAL A 236 13.44 -4.36 -17.41
CA VAL A 236 13.09 -3.72 -18.69
C VAL A 236 13.45 -2.25 -18.61
N GLU A 237 14.31 -1.77 -19.52
CA GLU A 237 14.68 -0.37 -19.59
C GLU A 237 13.65 0.42 -20.40
N ALA A 238 13.19 1.56 -19.87
CA ALA A 238 12.21 2.43 -20.51
C ALA A 238 12.70 3.89 -20.48
N PRO A 239 13.09 4.46 -21.62
CA PRO A 239 13.40 5.88 -21.74
C PRO A 239 12.16 6.75 -21.50
N SER A 240 12.36 8.00 -21.09
CA SER A 240 11.32 9.02 -20.85
C SER A 240 10.37 8.74 -19.67
N GLU A 241 10.66 7.73 -18.84
CA GLU A 241 9.80 7.31 -17.74
C GLU A 241 10.38 7.67 -16.35
N ALA A 242 11.57 8.27 -16.30
CA ALA A 242 12.22 8.66 -15.04
C ALA A 242 11.50 9.83 -14.35
N ALA A 243 11.74 9.99 -13.05
CA ALA A 243 11.39 11.22 -12.36
C ALA A 243 12.29 12.38 -12.85
N PHE A 244 11.84 13.62 -12.71
CA PHE A 244 12.61 14.77 -13.18
C PHE A 244 13.96 14.94 -12.45
N TYR A 245 14.13 14.31 -11.28
CA TYR A 245 15.31 14.37 -10.41
C TYR A 245 16.18 13.11 -10.42
N GLY A 246 15.73 12.01 -11.02
CA GLY A 246 16.54 10.79 -11.06
C GLY A 246 15.87 9.57 -11.68
N PRO A 247 16.67 8.54 -12.00
CA PRO A 247 16.18 7.27 -12.51
C PRO A 247 15.51 6.45 -11.39
N LYS A 248 14.68 5.46 -11.79
CA LYS A 248 13.92 4.66 -10.84
C LYS A 248 13.75 3.22 -11.29
N LEU A 249 13.60 2.32 -10.30
CA LEU A 249 13.07 0.98 -10.45
C LEU A 249 11.59 0.98 -10.07
N ASP A 250 10.74 0.61 -11.02
CA ASP A 250 9.30 0.51 -10.82
C ASP A 250 8.87 -0.96 -10.91
N LEU A 251 8.21 -1.48 -9.87
CA LEU A 251 7.62 -2.81 -9.89
C LEU A 251 6.28 -2.75 -10.62
N GLN A 252 6.16 -3.52 -11.70
CA GLN A 252 5.00 -3.50 -12.58
C GLN A 252 4.13 -4.73 -12.37
N VAL A 253 2.81 -4.51 -12.29
CA VAL A 253 1.79 -5.56 -12.26
C VAL A 253 0.83 -5.35 -13.44
N ARG A 254 0.53 -6.45 -14.15
CA ARG A 254 -0.44 -6.47 -15.26
C ARG A 254 -1.77 -7.02 -14.75
N GLY A 255 -2.72 -6.13 -14.46
CA GLY A 255 -4.11 -6.48 -14.13
C GLY A 255 -5.00 -6.33 -15.37
N GLY A 256 -5.70 -5.24 -15.51
CA GLY A 256 -6.38 -4.81 -16.75
C GLY A 256 -5.52 -3.83 -17.51
N ALA A 257 -4.93 -2.87 -16.80
CA ALA A 257 -3.89 -1.98 -17.29
C ALA A 257 -2.58 -2.29 -16.55
N GLU A 258 -1.45 -1.88 -17.13
CA GLU A 258 -0.15 -1.93 -16.45
C GLU A 258 -0.10 -0.86 -15.37
N GLU A 259 0.24 -1.25 -14.14
CA GLU A 259 0.32 -0.33 -13.01
C GLU A 259 1.63 -0.49 -12.24
N THR A 260 2.23 0.65 -11.88
CA THR A 260 3.35 0.70 -10.94
C THR A 260 2.79 0.62 -9.51
N ILE A 261 3.19 -0.39 -8.77
CA ILE A 261 2.72 -0.63 -7.39
C ILE A 261 3.76 -0.25 -6.33
N ALA A 262 5.04 -0.34 -6.65
CA ALA A 262 6.15 0.05 -5.78
C ALA A 262 7.26 0.68 -6.61
N THR A 263 8.10 1.51 -5.98
CA THR A 263 9.17 2.24 -6.67
C THR A 263 10.36 2.48 -5.75
N VAL A 264 11.57 2.48 -6.33
CA VAL A 264 12.82 2.90 -5.68
C VAL A 264 13.55 3.86 -6.63
N GLN A 265 13.88 5.07 -6.15
CA GLN A 265 14.44 6.15 -6.99
C GLN A 265 15.66 6.75 -6.32
N ILE A 266 16.68 7.08 -7.09
CA ILE A 266 17.88 7.80 -6.61
C ILE A 266 17.76 9.27 -7.00
N ASP A 267 18.08 10.16 -6.07
CA ASP A 267 17.98 11.60 -6.22
C ASP A 267 19.27 12.29 -5.71
N PHE A 268 20.03 12.89 -6.62
CA PHE A 268 21.15 13.75 -6.32
C PHE A 268 20.78 15.25 -6.37
N VAL A 269 19.62 15.57 -6.95
CA VAL A 269 19.20 16.95 -7.24
C VAL A 269 18.68 17.65 -5.99
N GLN A 270 17.77 16.99 -5.25
CA GLN A 270 17.21 17.61 -4.05
C GLN A 270 18.26 17.80 -2.95
N PRO A 271 19.16 16.83 -2.66
CA PRO A 271 20.26 17.06 -1.73
C PRO A 271 21.09 18.30 -2.04
N GLU A 272 21.44 18.54 -3.30
CA GLU A 272 22.16 19.73 -3.73
C GLU A 272 21.31 21.00 -3.53
N ARG A 273 20.07 21.00 -3.98
CA ARG A 273 19.16 22.17 -3.91
C ARG A 273 18.81 22.59 -2.49
N PHE A 274 18.70 21.63 -1.56
CA PHE A 274 18.43 21.86 -0.15
C PHE A 274 19.69 22.01 0.70
N ASP A 275 20.87 21.76 0.11
CA ASP A 275 22.16 21.74 0.79
C ASP A 275 22.18 20.74 1.96
N LEU A 276 21.74 19.50 1.67
CA LEU A 276 21.66 18.43 2.67
C LEU A 276 23.03 17.78 2.85
N ARG A 277 23.67 18.04 3.99
CA ARG A 277 25.04 17.67 4.23
C ARG A 277 25.23 16.79 5.46
N TYR A 278 26.40 16.15 5.52
CA TYR A 278 26.91 15.45 6.69
C TYR A 278 28.41 15.75 6.85
N ASP A 279 28.90 15.70 8.08
CA ASP A 279 30.32 15.83 8.39
C ASP A 279 31.00 14.47 8.17
N GLY A 280 31.99 14.40 7.29
CA GLY A 280 32.73 13.22 6.93
C GLY A 280 33.79 12.82 7.98
N ALA A 281 34.38 11.63 7.81
CA ALA A 281 35.49 11.15 8.64
C ALA A 281 36.78 11.95 8.36
N ASP A 282 36.87 12.59 7.21
CA ASP A 282 37.94 13.48 6.77
C ASP A 282 37.85 14.90 7.36
N GLY A 283 36.78 15.18 8.11
CA GLY A 283 36.50 16.50 8.66
C GLY A 283 35.87 17.48 7.69
N GLU A 284 35.60 17.05 6.45
CA GLU A 284 34.95 17.86 5.43
C GLU A 284 33.44 17.64 5.41
N SER A 285 32.71 18.61 4.83
CA SER A 285 31.26 18.54 4.70
C SER A 285 30.86 18.03 3.31
N HIS A 286 30.10 16.94 3.28
CA HIS A 286 29.71 16.26 2.04
C HIS A 286 28.19 16.31 1.84
N LEU A 287 27.74 16.31 0.58
CA LEU A 287 26.32 16.12 0.24
C LEU A 287 25.91 14.65 0.44
N VAL A 288 24.70 14.44 0.96
CA VAL A 288 24.08 13.12 0.96
C VAL A 288 23.54 12.76 -0.42
N VAL A 289 23.28 11.49 -0.63
CA VAL A 289 22.36 11.00 -1.68
C VAL A 289 21.02 10.72 -1.05
N MET A 290 19.93 11.05 -1.74
CA MET A 290 18.57 10.78 -1.29
C MET A 290 17.99 9.62 -2.11
N ILE A 291 17.35 8.66 -1.43
CA ILE A 291 16.64 7.56 -2.08
C ILE A 291 15.19 7.66 -1.67
N HIS A 292 14.29 7.69 -2.66
CA HIS A 292 12.85 7.66 -2.47
C HIS A 292 12.36 6.22 -2.65
N ARG A 293 11.49 5.75 -1.79
CA ARG A 293 10.85 4.44 -1.97
C ARG A 293 9.39 4.45 -1.51
N GLY A 294 8.55 3.76 -2.28
CA GLY A 294 7.22 3.33 -1.90
C GLY A 294 7.19 1.82 -1.91
N THR A 295 6.96 1.19 -0.77
CA THR A 295 7.09 -0.26 -0.58
C THR A 295 5.78 -0.98 -0.85
N VAL A 296 4.71 -0.61 -0.13
CA VAL A 296 3.32 -1.03 -0.40
C VAL A 296 2.72 -0.15 -1.49
N GLY A 297 3.10 1.12 -1.52
CA GLY A 297 2.65 2.10 -2.50
C GLY A 297 1.40 2.87 -2.07
N SER A 298 0.56 3.26 -3.04
CA SER A 298 -0.70 3.98 -2.77
C SER A 298 -1.76 3.04 -2.21
N MET A 299 -2.32 3.37 -1.06
CA MET A 299 -3.39 2.59 -0.42
C MET A 299 -4.61 2.44 -1.34
N GLU A 300 -4.92 3.48 -2.11
CA GLU A 300 -6.02 3.49 -3.07
C GLU A 300 -5.74 2.51 -4.21
N ARG A 301 -4.57 2.62 -4.86
CA ARG A 301 -4.21 1.79 -6.01
C ARG A 301 -4.06 0.32 -5.63
N VAL A 302 -3.40 0.04 -4.51
CA VAL A 302 -3.25 -1.33 -4.01
C VAL A 302 -4.60 -1.95 -3.67
N THR A 303 -5.51 -1.19 -3.05
CA THR A 303 -6.87 -1.69 -2.77
C THR A 303 -7.62 -2.01 -4.06
N ALA A 304 -7.51 -1.16 -5.11
CA ALA A 304 -8.12 -1.43 -6.41
C ALA A 304 -7.59 -2.75 -7.01
N ALA A 305 -6.27 -2.91 -7.05
CA ALA A 305 -5.61 -4.10 -7.58
C ALA A 305 -6.01 -5.38 -6.80
N LEU A 306 -6.08 -5.30 -5.48
CA LEU A 306 -6.51 -6.42 -4.63
C LEU A 306 -7.99 -6.79 -4.85
N LEU A 307 -8.89 -5.80 -4.99
CA LEU A 307 -10.30 -6.04 -5.30
C LEU A 307 -10.45 -6.82 -6.61
N GLU A 308 -9.76 -6.42 -7.66
CA GLU A 308 -9.81 -7.08 -8.97
C GLU A 308 -9.16 -8.47 -8.94
N ARG A 309 -8.02 -8.59 -8.27
CA ARG A 309 -7.29 -9.85 -8.17
C ARG A 309 -8.09 -10.94 -7.45
N TYR A 310 -8.68 -10.58 -6.32
CA TYR A 310 -9.38 -11.51 -5.44
C TYR A 310 -10.91 -11.52 -5.64
N ASP A 311 -11.41 -10.88 -6.69
CA ASP A 311 -12.86 -10.74 -6.95
C ASP A 311 -13.62 -10.27 -5.70
N GLY A 312 -13.03 -9.31 -4.98
CA GLY A 312 -13.55 -8.74 -3.76
C GLY A 312 -13.44 -9.63 -2.49
N ARG A 313 -13.02 -10.87 -2.60
CA ARG A 313 -12.77 -11.77 -1.45
C ARG A 313 -11.33 -11.64 -1.00
N MET A 314 -11.07 -10.70 -0.13
CA MET A 314 -9.72 -10.42 0.37
C MET A 314 -9.11 -11.61 1.12
N PRO A 315 -7.76 -11.74 1.17
CA PRO A 315 -7.08 -12.64 2.10
C PRO A 315 -7.54 -12.42 3.54
N LEU A 316 -7.41 -13.43 4.40
CA LEU A 316 -7.92 -13.38 5.78
C LEU A 316 -7.54 -12.09 6.51
N TRP A 317 -6.28 -11.71 6.48
CA TRP A 317 -5.76 -10.57 7.23
C TRP A 317 -6.30 -9.22 6.72
N LEU A 318 -6.67 -9.11 5.44
CA LEU A 318 -7.26 -7.91 4.83
C LEU A 318 -8.79 -7.93 4.86
N ASN A 319 -9.41 -9.08 5.08
CA ASN A 319 -10.87 -9.19 4.94
C ASN A 319 -11.59 -8.41 6.06
N PRO A 320 -12.57 -7.55 5.74
CA PRO A 320 -13.35 -6.82 6.74
C PRO A 320 -14.06 -7.74 7.74
N VAL A 321 -14.53 -8.92 7.30
CA VAL A 321 -15.12 -9.95 8.16
C VAL A 321 -14.36 -11.26 7.94
N GLN A 322 -13.53 -11.61 8.92
CA GLN A 322 -12.69 -12.81 8.86
C GLN A 322 -13.49 -14.10 9.11
N LEU A 323 -14.47 -14.02 10.00
CA LEU A 323 -15.38 -15.14 10.24
C LEU A 323 -16.79 -14.62 10.54
N ARG A 324 -17.78 -15.10 9.79
CA ARG A 324 -19.20 -14.88 10.10
C ARG A 324 -19.76 -16.09 10.82
N VAL A 325 -20.33 -15.88 12.01
CA VAL A 325 -20.90 -16.96 12.84
C VAL A 325 -22.40 -17.03 12.61
N LEU A 326 -22.89 -18.21 12.24
CA LEU A 326 -24.26 -18.49 11.80
C LEU A 326 -24.90 -19.52 12.75
N PRO A 327 -25.69 -19.12 13.74
CA PRO A 327 -26.46 -20.07 14.54
C PRO A 327 -27.54 -20.72 13.68
N VAL A 328 -27.82 -22.00 13.89
CA VAL A 328 -28.89 -22.71 13.15
C VAL A 328 -30.27 -22.34 13.65
N SER A 329 -30.41 -22.05 14.95
CA SER A 329 -31.66 -21.70 15.62
C SER A 329 -31.39 -20.82 16.83
N ASP A 330 -32.43 -20.21 17.40
CA ASP A 330 -32.35 -19.37 18.61
C ASP A 330 -31.70 -20.07 19.80
N LYS A 331 -31.79 -21.42 19.88
CA LYS A 331 -31.09 -22.20 20.91
C LYS A 331 -29.58 -22.18 20.75
N ALA A 332 -29.10 -21.94 19.55
CA ALA A 332 -27.67 -21.84 19.27
C ALA A 332 -27.11 -20.42 19.44
N ASP A 333 -27.97 -19.38 19.52
CA ASP A 333 -27.56 -17.99 19.60
C ASP A 333 -26.59 -17.71 20.77
N PRO A 334 -26.83 -18.17 22.01
CA PRO A 334 -25.90 -17.89 23.12
C PRO A 334 -24.49 -18.44 22.83
N VAL A 335 -24.39 -19.69 22.35
CA VAL A 335 -23.09 -20.32 22.05
C VAL A 335 -22.42 -19.66 20.85
N ALA A 336 -23.20 -19.27 19.84
CA ALA A 336 -22.68 -18.55 18.68
C ALA A 336 -22.14 -17.15 19.07
N ARG A 337 -22.81 -16.47 20.01
CA ARG A 337 -22.37 -15.17 20.56
C ARG A 337 -21.07 -15.34 21.35
N ASP A 338 -21.03 -16.29 22.29
CA ASP A 338 -19.83 -16.57 23.08
C ASP A 338 -18.63 -16.91 22.19
N PHE A 339 -18.86 -17.67 21.13
CA PHE A 339 -17.80 -17.99 20.15
C PHE A 339 -17.37 -16.74 19.37
N THR A 340 -18.31 -15.90 18.92
CA THR A 340 -17.99 -14.64 18.25
C THR A 340 -17.18 -13.71 19.16
N ASP A 341 -17.60 -13.57 20.42
CA ASP A 341 -16.92 -12.74 21.42
C ASP A 341 -15.50 -13.25 21.71
N SER A 342 -15.30 -14.58 21.71
CA SER A 342 -13.98 -15.19 21.87
C SER A 342 -13.02 -14.87 20.71
N LEU A 343 -13.52 -14.77 19.48
CA LEU A 343 -12.77 -14.35 18.30
C LEU A 343 -12.39 -12.87 18.40
N ILE A 344 -13.37 -12.03 18.74
CA ILE A 344 -13.16 -10.57 18.91
C ILE A 344 -12.13 -10.29 20.00
N ALA A 345 -12.20 -11.02 21.12
CA ALA A 345 -11.23 -10.89 22.22
C ALA A 345 -9.78 -11.24 21.82
N ARG A 346 -9.59 -11.98 20.71
CA ARG A 346 -8.29 -12.28 20.11
C ARG A 346 -7.90 -11.31 18.99
N GLY A 347 -8.66 -10.22 18.81
CA GLY A 347 -8.40 -9.20 17.81
C GLY A 347 -8.89 -9.57 16.40
N LEU A 348 -9.66 -10.65 16.25
CA LEU A 348 -10.24 -11.03 14.98
C LEU A 348 -11.52 -10.23 14.69
N ARG A 349 -11.79 -9.96 13.42
CA ARG A 349 -13.01 -9.31 12.94
C ARG A 349 -14.06 -10.38 12.66
N ALA A 350 -14.86 -10.70 13.67
CA ALA A 350 -15.94 -11.68 13.60
C ALA A 350 -17.30 -11.00 13.74
N GLU A 351 -18.31 -11.52 13.04
CA GLU A 351 -19.68 -11.02 13.12
C GLU A 351 -20.66 -12.18 13.30
N LEU A 352 -21.61 -11.99 14.23
CA LEU A 352 -22.75 -12.90 14.41
C LEU A 352 -23.88 -12.48 13.47
N ASP A 353 -24.46 -13.43 12.71
CA ASP A 353 -25.65 -13.21 11.88
C ASP A 353 -26.78 -14.14 12.29
N PRO A 354 -27.71 -13.72 13.18
CA PRO A 354 -28.82 -14.51 13.64
C PRO A 354 -30.08 -14.36 12.77
N GLU A 355 -30.12 -13.44 11.81
CA GLU A 355 -31.34 -13.04 11.14
C GLU A 355 -31.76 -13.90 9.93
N GLY A 356 -33.00 -14.37 9.89
CA GLY A 356 -33.59 -15.11 8.78
C GLY A 356 -33.19 -16.60 8.78
N SER A 357 -33.37 -17.31 7.69
CA SER A 357 -33.02 -18.72 7.56
C SER A 357 -31.53 -18.93 7.39
N LEU A 358 -30.99 -20.09 7.80
CA LEU A 358 -29.59 -20.44 7.63
C LEU A 358 -29.12 -20.29 6.16
N GLY A 359 -29.94 -20.72 5.20
CA GLY A 359 -29.62 -20.55 3.78
C GLY A 359 -29.52 -19.09 3.34
N ALA A 360 -30.33 -18.20 3.92
CA ALA A 360 -30.25 -16.75 3.66
C ALA A 360 -28.96 -16.16 4.26
N ARG A 361 -28.58 -16.55 5.48
CA ARG A 361 -27.34 -16.15 6.17
C ARG A 361 -26.10 -16.56 5.38
N ILE A 362 -26.04 -17.84 4.95
CA ILE A 362 -24.93 -18.33 4.10
C ILE A 362 -24.85 -17.56 2.79
N ARG A 363 -25.99 -17.26 2.17
CA ARG A 363 -25.99 -16.45 0.94
C ARG A 363 -25.47 -15.04 1.18
N ARG A 364 -25.93 -14.36 2.24
CA ARG A 364 -25.41 -13.01 2.61
C ARG A 364 -23.91 -13.02 2.84
N SER A 365 -23.38 -13.99 3.59
CA SER A 365 -21.93 -14.12 3.82
C SER A 365 -21.15 -14.27 2.51
N ARG A 366 -21.67 -15.04 1.56
CA ARG A 366 -21.06 -15.21 0.24
C ARG A 366 -21.13 -13.94 -0.61
N GLU A 367 -22.28 -13.25 -0.60
CA GLU A 367 -22.49 -11.98 -1.33
C GLU A 367 -21.59 -10.86 -0.77
N ARG A 368 -21.39 -10.82 0.54
CA ARG A 368 -20.48 -9.86 1.22
C ARG A 368 -19.01 -10.21 1.09
N ARG A 369 -18.67 -11.36 0.50
CA ARG A 369 -17.29 -11.83 0.37
C ARG A 369 -16.59 -12.00 1.72
N ASP A 370 -17.31 -12.34 2.80
CA ASP A 370 -16.69 -12.73 4.06
C ASP A 370 -15.62 -13.80 3.81
N TYR A 371 -14.50 -13.77 4.56
CA TYR A 371 -13.44 -14.73 4.32
C TYR A 371 -13.94 -16.16 4.54
N ALA A 372 -14.52 -16.45 5.71
CA ALA A 372 -15.11 -17.72 6.04
C ALA A 372 -16.41 -17.53 6.83
N PHE A 373 -17.21 -18.60 6.92
CA PHE A 373 -18.34 -18.64 7.84
C PHE A 373 -18.35 -19.93 8.66
N ALA A 374 -18.89 -19.83 9.87
CA ALA A 374 -18.97 -20.90 10.84
C ALA A 374 -20.44 -21.15 11.20
N VAL A 375 -20.87 -22.39 11.16
CA VAL A 375 -22.24 -22.79 11.52
C VAL A 375 -22.21 -23.46 12.88
N ILE A 376 -23.16 -23.09 13.78
CA ILE A 376 -23.34 -23.70 15.10
C ILE A 376 -24.80 -24.16 15.22
N GLY A 377 -24.97 -25.47 15.32
CA GLY A 377 -26.26 -26.14 15.55
C GLY A 377 -26.20 -27.02 16.78
N ALA A 378 -27.21 -27.92 16.96
CA ALA A 378 -27.33 -28.75 18.14
C ALA A 378 -26.16 -29.77 18.27
N ALA A 379 -25.60 -30.24 17.17
CA ALA A 379 -24.43 -31.13 17.20
C ALA A 379 -23.19 -30.37 17.69
N GLU A 380 -22.91 -29.18 17.13
CA GLU A 380 -21.77 -28.36 17.47
C GLU A 380 -21.82 -27.84 18.92
N ILE A 381 -23.03 -27.60 19.46
CA ILE A 381 -23.23 -27.25 20.88
C ILE A 381 -22.81 -28.43 21.76
N ARG A 382 -23.32 -29.64 21.49
CA ARG A 382 -23.05 -30.82 22.27
C ARG A 382 -21.58 -31.21 22.27
N ASP A 383 -20.94 -31.12 21.08
CA ASP A 383 -19.59 -31.60 20.86
C ASP A 383 -18.52 -30.53 21.09
N GLY A 384 -18.90 -29.30 21.48
CA GLY A 384 -17.97 -28.16 21.69
C GLY A 384 -17.28 -27.69 20.41
N SER A 385 -17.84 -28.03 19.24
CA SER A 385 -17.26 -27.79 17.94
C SER A 385 -17.91 -26.63 17.18
N VAL A 386 -17.42 -26.36 15.98
CA VAL A 386 -17.98 -25.43 15.00
C VAL A 386 -17.74 -25.98 13.61
N GLN A 387 -18.74 -25.89 12.72
CA GLN A 387 -18.60 -26.28 11.32
C GLN A 387 -18.15 -25.06 10.50
N VAL A 388 -16.87 -25.01 10.13
CA VAL A 388 -16.30 -23.93 9.34
C VAL A 388 -16.36 -24.27 7.85
N THR A 389 -16.67 -23.27 7.03
CA THR A 389 -16.52 -23.28 5.58
C THR A 389 -15.67 -22.08 5.18
N ASP A 390 -14.58 -22.34 4.50
CA ASP A 390 -13.67 -21.37 3.93
C ASP A 390 -13.80 -21.39 2.40
N PRO A 391 -14.56 -20.46 1.80
CA PRO A 391 -14.71 -20.41 0.35
C PRO A 391 -13.46 -19.94 -0.39
N PHE A 392 -12.47 -19.35 0.31
CA PHE A 392 -11.22 -18.89 -0.29
C PHE A 392 -10.31 -20.07 -0.64
N THR A 393 -10.17 -21.02 0.29
CA THR A 393 -9.37 -22.26 0.08
C THR A 393 -10.19 -23.44 -0.40
N GLY A 394 -11.53 -23.35 -0.29
CA GLY A 394 -12.45 -24.47 -0.55
C GLY A 394 -12.57 -25.47 0.60
N TRP A 395 -11.92 -25.21 1.74
CA TRP A 395 -11.95 -26.09 2.89
C TRP A 395 -13.30 -26.06 3.63
N ARG A 396 -13.74 -27.24 4.11
CA ARG A 396 -14.93 -27.39 4.95
C ARG A 396 -14.73 -28.52 5.95
N GLY A 397 -14.94 -28.23 7.25
CA GLY A 397 -14.80 -29.24 8.29
C GLY A 397 -15.29 -28.78 9.65
N ALA A 398 -15.48 -29.73 10.56
CA ALA A 398 -15.80 -29.52 11.96
C ALA A 398 -14.50 -29.41 12.76
N LEU A 399 -14.44 -28.46 13.68
CA LEU A 399 -13.29 -28.22 14.56
C LEU A 399 -13.77 -27.91 15.98
N PRO A 400 -13.02 -28.29 17.02
CA PRO A 400 -13.19 -27.66 18.33
C PRO A 400 -13.11 -26.13 18.22
N ARG A 401 -14.00 -25.41 18.90
CA ARG A 401 -14.06 -23.95 18.82
C ARG A 401 -12.72 -23.28 19.12
N GLU A 402 -12.03 -23.73 20.17
CA GLU A 402 -10.71 -23.21 20.55
C GLU A 402 -9.66 -23.40 19.44
N ARG A 403 -9.73 -24.53 18.72
CA ARG A 403 -8.82 -24.83 17.62
C ARG A 403 -9.07 -23.89 16.42
N ALA A 404 -10.35 -23.62 16.12
CA ALA A 404 -10.72 -22.67 15.06
C ALA A 404 -10.20 -21.25 15.39
N VAL A 405 -10.36 -20.80 16.64
CA VAL A 405 -9.81 -19.52 17.12
C VAL A 405 -8.30 -19.48 16.96
N ALA A 406 -7.59 -20.53 17.40
CA ALA A 406 -6.12 -20.58 17.31
C ALA A 406 -5.63 -20.48 15.86
N ILE A 407 -6.19 -21.28 14.94
CA ILE A 407 -5.82 -21.28 13.51
C ILE A 407 -6.04 -19.90 12.89
N LEU A 408 -7.19 -19.26 13.14
CA LEU A 408 -7.49 -17.95 12.57
C LEU A 408 -6.61 -16.85 13.15
N THR A 409 -6.31 -16.91 14.47
CA THR A 409 -5.43 -15.92 15.13
C THR A 409 -3.99 -16.02 14.60
N GLU A 410 -3.47 -17.24 14.46
CA GLU A 410 -2.14 -17.49 13.91
C GLU A 410 -2.04 -16.98 12.45
N ALA A 411 -3.00 -17.38 11.61
CA ALA A 411 -3.05 -16.95 10.21
C ALA A 411 -3.17 -15.42 10.06
N TYR A 412 -3.92 -14.75 10.94
CA TYR A 412 -4.03 -13.29 10.96
C TYR A 412 -2.70 -12.65 11.35
N ALA A 413 -2.06 -13.14 12.42
CA ALA A 413 -0.79 -12.60 12.89
C ALA A 413 0.35 -12.75 11.86
N GLU A 414 0.36 -13.88 11.14
CA GLU A 414 1.36 -14.19 10.10
C GLU A 414 1.01 -13.63 8.72
N ARG A 415 -0.15 -12.99 8.56
CA ARG A 415 -0.70 -12.56 7.26
C ARG A 415 -0.72 -13.69 6.22
N SER A 416 -1.04 -14.88 6.67
CA SER A 416 -1.05 -16.12 5.88
C SER A 416 -2.47 -16.67 5.69
N ALA A 417 -2.59 -17.72 4.88
CA ALA A 417 -3.83 -18.49 4.82
C ALA A 417 -3.94 -19.41 6.06
N PRO A 418 -5.17 -19.64 6.59
CA PRO A 418 -5.36 -20.54 7.71
C PRO A 418 -4.88 -21.96 7.41
N ALA A 419 -4.10 -22.55 8.31
CA ALA A 419 -3.63 -23.91 8.21
C ALA A 419 -4.72 -24.90 8.69
N TRP A 420 -5.79 -25.02 7.91
CA TRP A 420 -6.87 -25.96 8.21
C TRP A 420 -6.35 -27.41 8.20
N PRO A 421 -6.79 -28.27 9.15
CA PRO A 421 -6.41 -29.68 9.14
C PRO A 421 -6.97 -30.38 7.88
N PRO A 422 -6.41 -31.52 7.46
CA PRO A 422 -6.98 -32.31 6.41
C PRO A 422 -8.47 -32.65 6.73
N CYS A 423 -9.33 -32.61 5.71
CA CYS A 423 -10.71 -33.05 5.89
C CYS A 423 -10.70 -34.51 6.37
N ALA A 424 -11.45 -34.80 7.45
CA ALA A 424 -11.70 -36.20 7.81
C ALA A 424 -12.44 -36.87 6.65
N GLU A 425 -11.91 -37.99 6.17
CA GLU A 425 -12.52 -38.81 5.12
C GLU A 425 -13.90 -39.34 5.53
#